data_706f929fea284ec154bca5b210ff3f3c
#
_entry.id   706f929fea284ec154bca5b210ff3f3c
#
_cell.length_a   1.000
_cell.length_b   1.000
_cell.length_c   1.000
_cell.angle_alpha   90.00
_cell.angle_beta   90.00
_cell.angle_gamma   90.00
#
_symmetry.space_group_name_H-M   'P 1'
#
loop_
_entity.id
_entity.type
_entity.pdbx_description
1 polymer ?
#
loop_
_entity_poly.entity_id
_entity_poly.type
_entity_poly.pdbx_seq_one_letter_code
_entity_poly.pdbx_strand_id
1 'polypeptide(L)'
;HFISGENLYDQPFETFVRVGNRYEEKVIRVSFSPTRKYQIDSVSYDWSQFSSFDYMLEPVEQVEVNTLDASSPATLYFYPYKNSARIVEFYMQYGGWGGDENDLRKLLGDAASQVEIPDIVNGTPGLYGTKVSFRHHEQRLDAGLDKELKVSKTVEAGKHVRLEVYNGIEQYNVPYKAYLSNSLTGKKLVISGTLSSKKPFNYLIIPIAITDEDK
;
A
#
# COMPACT_ATOMS: atom_id res chain seq x y z
N HIS A 1 -17.13 19.09 -36.03
CA HIS A 1 -17.22 17.95 -35.13
C HIS A 1 -16.81 18.40 -33.74
N PHE A 2 -17.68 18.16 -32.73
CA PHE A 2 -17.34 18.37 -31.35
C PHE A 2 -16.88 17.03 -30.78
N ILE A 3 -15.68 16.99 -30.20
CA ILE A 3 -15.20 15.85 -29.44
C ILE A 3 -15.29 16.25 -27.96
N SER A 4 -16.16 15.60 -27.18
CA SER A 4 -16.23 15.80 -25.73
C SER A 4 -15.57 14.64 -25.01
N GLY A 5 -14.89 14.95 -23.92
CA GLY A 5 -14.51 13.96 -22.93
C GLY A 5 -15.71 13.49 -22.11
N GLU A 6 -15.50 12.51 -21.23
CA GLU A 6 -16.51 12.09 -20.26
C GLU A 6 -16.59 13.08 -19.10
N ASN A 7 -17.80 13.37 -18.63
CA ASN A 7 -17.98 14.10 -17.39
C ASN A 7 -17.85 13.13 -16.20
N LEU A 8 -16.69 13.10 -15.59
CA LEU A 8 -16.38 12.26 -14.42
C LEU A 8 -16.78 12.90 -13.08
N TYR A 9 -17.29 14.14 -13.12
CA TYR A 9 -17.83 14.79 -11.93
C TYR A 9 -19.22 14.27 -11.60
N ASP A 10 -19.67 14.45 -10.35
CA ASP A 10 -20.98 13.99 -9.90
C ASP A 10 -22.11 14.95 -10.26
N GLN A 11 -21.77 16.13 -10.80
CA GLN A 11 -22.71 17.15 -11.21
C GLN A 11 -22.69 17.37 -12.72
N PRO A 12 -23.83 17.73 -13.35
CA PRO A 12 -23.83 18.14 -14.75
C PRO A 12 -22.91 19.34 -14.97
N PHE A 13 -22.22 19.32 -16.10
CA PHE A 13 -21.43 20.44 -16.56
C PHE A 13 -22.11 21.08 -17.77
N GLU A 14 -22.21 22.39 -17.81
CA GLU A 14 -22.80 23.14 -18.91
C GLU A 14 -21.80 24.10 -19.51
N THR A 15 -21.87 24.22 -20.83
CA THR A 15 -21.10 25.21 -21.58
C THR A 15 -21.93 25.78 -22.72
N PHE A 16 -21.51 26.91 -23.26
CA PHE A 16 -22.14 27.56 -24.39
C PHE A 16 -21.19 27.58 -25.56
N VAL A 17 -21.67 27.15 -26.71
CA VAL A 17 -20.94 27.21 -27.99
C VAL A 17 -21.59 28.24 -28.87
N ARG A 18 -20.80 29.20 -29.32
CA ARG A 18 -21.25 30.20 -30.29
C ARG A 18 -20.91 29.73 -31.68
N VAL A 19 -21.90 29.68 -32.53
CA VAL A 19 -21.77 29.27 -33.95
C VAL A 19 -22.40 30.35 -34.82
N GLY A 20 -21.63 30.87 -35.73
CA GLY A 20 -22.15 31.91 -36.58
C GLY A 20 -21.16 32.36 -37.67
N ASN A 21 -21.58 33.36 -38.41
CA ASN A 21 -20.79 34.06 -39.37
C ASN A 21 -20.88 35.57 -39.09
N ARG A 22 -20.34 36.40 -39.96
CA ARG A 22 -20.32 37.85 -39.75
C ARG A 22 -21.71 38.53 -39.72
N TYR A 23 -22.76 37.79 -40.07
CA TYR A 23 -24.12 38.33 -40.16
C TYR A 23 -25.06 37.77 -39.12
N GLU A 24 -24.81 36.53 -38.63
CA GLU A 24 -25.68 35.84 -37.69
C GLU A 24 -24.85 34.99 -36.74
N GLU A 25 -25.24 35.03 -35.49
CA GLU A 25 -24.65 34.18 -34.42
C GLU A 25 -25.76 33.45 -33.67
N LYS A 26 -25.55 32.17 -33.36
CA LYS A 26 -26.40 31.38 -32.49
C LYS A 26 -25.59 30.85 -31.30
N VAL A 27 -26.18 30.94 -30.12
CA VAL A 27 -25.62 30.35 -28.90
C VAL A 27 -26.32 29.03 -28.66
N ILE A 28 -25.53 27.97 -28.59
CA ILE A 28 -26.00 26.61 -28.32
C ILE A 28 -25.56 26.27 -26.88
N ARG A 29 -26.53 25.95 -26.02
CA ARG A 29 -26.26 25.41 -24.70
C ARG A 29 -25.97 23.92 -24.85
N VAL A 30 -24.83 23.46 -24.29
CA VAL A 30 -24.41 22.07 -24.30
C VAL A 30 -24.31 21.62 -22.85
N SER A 31 -25.07 20.60 -22.49
CA SER A 31 -25.05 20.01 -21.14
C SER A 31 -24.42 18.63 -21.20
N PHE A 32 -23.46 18.37 -20.31
CA PHE A 32 -22.80 17.09 -20.13
C PHE A 32 -23.29 16.48 -18.80
N SER A 33 -24.12 15.48 -18.89
CA SER A 33 -24.54 14.71 -17.71
C SER A 33 -23.35 13.93 -17.15
N PRO A 34 -23.32 13.69 -15.81
CA PRO A 34 -22.36 12.80 -15.20
C PRO A 34 -22.36 11.42 -15.86
N THR A 35 -21.18 10.87 -16.14
CA THR A 35 -21.05 9.48 -16.56
C THR A 35 -21.12 8.54 -15.35
N ARG A 36 -21.43 7.26 -15.60
CA ARG A 36 -21.28 6.24 -14.56
C ARG A 36 -19.81 6.06 -14.22
N LYS A 37 -19.54 5.70 -12.97
CA LYS A 37 -18.18 5.35 -12.56
C LYS A 37 -17.73 4.07 -13.27
N TYR A 38 -16.43 3.99 -13.50
CA TYR A 38 -15.81 2.78 -14.03
C TYR A 38 -15.83 1.67 -12.99
N GLN A 39 -15.82 0.43 -13.46
CA GLN A 39 -15.70 -0.76 -12.63
C GLN A 39 -14.40 -1.48 -13.00
N ILE A 40 -13.75 -2.09 -12.03
CA ILE A 40 -12.59 -2.94 -12.28
C ILE A 40 -13.09 -4.30 -12.72
N ASP A 41 -12.78 -4.67 -13.96
CA ASP A 41 -13.12 -5.97 -14.52
C ASP A 41 -12.15 -7.05 -14.05
N SER A 42 -10.83 -6.72 -14.03
CA SER A 42 -9.78 -7.62 -13.58
C SER A 42 -8.48 -6.87 -13.28
N VAL A 43 -7.60 -7.51 -12.51
CA VAL A 43 -6.21 -7.09 -12.34
C VAL A 43 -5.31 -8.25 -12.73
N SER A 44 -4.29 -7.98 -13.55
CA SER A 44 -3.25 -8.93 -13.91
C SER A 44 -1.91 -8.50 -13.35
N TYR A 45 -1.07 -9.47 -12.99
CA TYR A 45 0.28 -9.24 -12.46
C TYR A 45 1.32 -9.81 -13.41
N ASP A 46 2.41 -9.06 -13.61
CA ASP A 46 3.54 -9.55 -14.41
C ASP A 46 4.48 -10.39 -13.53
N TRP A 47 4.20 -11.69 -13.48
CA TRP A 47 4.98 -12.64 -12.69
C TRP A 47 6.43 -12.77 -13.13
N SER A 48 6.76 -12.40 -14.38
CA SER A 48 8.14 -12.40 -14.88
C SER A 48 9.01 -11.33 -14.24
N GLN A 49 8.37 -10.28 -13.69
CA GLN A 49 9.02 -9.17 -13.01
C GLN A 49 8.68 -9.14 -11.49
N PHE A 50 8.15 -10.24 -10.96
CA PHE A 50 7.96 -10.36 -9.53
C PHE A 50 9.33 -10.38 -8.84
N SER A 51 9.54 -9.45 -7.93
CA SER A 51 10.76 -9.38 -7.12
C SER A 51 10.41 -9.44 -5.64
N SER A 52 11.03 -10.35 -4.91
CA SER A 52 10.91 -10.44 -3.45
C SER A 52 12.25 -10.14 -2.80
N PHE A 53 12.19 -9.52 -1.65
CA PHE A 53 13.33 -9.21 -0.79
C PHE A 53 13.01 -9.74 0.60
N ASP A 54 13.80 -10.72 1.05
CA ASP A 54 13.75 -11.23 2.41
C ASP A 54 14.79 -10.50 3.28
N TYR A 55 14.52 -10.43 4.60
CA TYR A 55 15.47 -9.96 5.60
C TYR A 55 15.78 -8.47 5.65
N MET A 56 14.83 -7.63 5.29
CA MET A 56 14.87 -6.26 5.82
C MET A 56 14.53 -6.31 7.31
N LEU A 57 15.32 -5.63 8.12
CA LEU A 57 15.05 -5.49 9.54
C LEU A 57 14.38 -4.14 9.81
N GLU A 58 13.19 -4.17 10.36
CA GLU A 58 12.52 -2.96 10.86
C GLU A 58 12.65 -2.88 12.38
N PRO A 59 13.16 -1.77 12.94
CA PRO A 59 13.29 -1.61 14.39
C PRO A 59 11.90 -1.51 15.04
N VAL A 60 11.70 -2.24 16.13
CA VAL A 60 10.47 -2.24 16.92
C VAL A 60 10.66 -1.49 18.22
N GLU A 61 11.71 -1.82 18.95
CA GLU A 61 11.98 -1.30 20.29
C GLU A 61 13.48 -1.38 20.60
N GLN A 62 13.96 -0.47 21.43
CA GLN A 62 15.32 -0.45 21.92
C GLN A 62 15.29 -0.16 23.42
N VAL A 63 16.03 -0.96 24.22
CA VAL A 63 16.12 -0.81 25.67
C VAL A 63 17.56 -0.96 26.12
N GLU A 64 18.07 0.01 26.86
CA GLU A 64 19.36 -0.07 27.50
C GLU A 64 19.23 -0.73 28.88
N VAL A 65 20.11 -1.68 29.18
CA VAL A 65 20.12 -2.45 30.41
C VAL A 65 21.51 -2.40 31.03
N ASN A 66 21.59 -1.81 32.21
CA ASN A 66 22.83 -1.73 32.97
C ASN A 66 22.73 -2.60 34.22
N THR A 67 23.53 -3.66 34.30
CA THR A 67 23.61 -4.58 35.41
C THR A 67 25.03 -4.65 36.01
N LEU A 68 25.90 -3.63 35.73
CA LEU A 68 27.29 -3.62 36.15
C LEU A 68 27.44 -3.84 37.65
N ASP A 69 26.60 -3.19 38.47
CA ASP A 69 26.62 -3.27 39.92
C ASP A 69 25.57 -4.26 40.48
N ALA A 70 24.88 -5.00 39.61
CA ALA A 70 23.85 -5.94 40.03
C ALA A 70 24.44 -7.29 40.48
N SER A 71 23.87 -7.88 41.53
CA SER A 71 24.23 -9.20 42.01
C SER A 71 23.45 -10.35 41.33
N SER A 72 22.45 -10.01 40.52
CA SER A 72 21.60 -10.98 39.82
C SER A 72 21.26 -10.52 38.39
N PRO A 73 20.94 -11.46 37.50
CA PRO A 73 20.50 -11.14 36.12
C PRO A 73 19.21 -10.32 36.11
N ALA A 74 19.06 -9.51 35.06
CA ALA A 74 17.82 -8.79 34.72
C ALA A 74 17.08 -9.48 33.58
N THR A 75 15.77 -9.75 33.73
CA THR A 75 14.94 -10.32 32.67
C THR A 75 13.95 -9.28 32.18
N LEU A 76 13.99 -9.01 30.88
CA LEU A 76 13.08 -8.10 30.22
C LEU A 76 12.10 -8.88 29.34
N TYR A 77 10.95 -8.27 29.09
CA TYR A 77 9.90 -8.83 28.26
C TYR A 77 9.56 -7.89 27.12
N PHE A 78 9.37 -8.45 25.92
CA PHE A 78 9.08 -7.73 24.70
C PHE A 78 7.85 -8.30 24.03
N TYR A 79 7.17 -7.46 23.22
CA TYR A 79 6.02 -7.83 22.40
C TYR A 79 6.32 -7.45 20.94
N PRO A 80 7.15 -8.25 20.22
CA PRO A 80 7.70 -7.86 18.93
C PRO A 80 6.64 -7.59 17.85
N TYR A 81 5.47 -8.20 17.98
CA TYR A 81 4.40 -8.06 16.97
C TYR A 81 3.25 -7.14 17.37
N LYS A 82 3.31 -6.49 18.53
CA LYS A 82 2.20 -5.67 19.07
C LYS A 82 1.66 -4.66 18.08
N ASN A 83 2.54 -3.99 17.31
CA ASN A 83 2.19 -2.96 16.35
C ASN A 83 2.39 -3.42 14.89
N SER A 84 2.65 -4.71 14.67
CA SER A 84 2.92 -5.23 13.35
C SER A 84 1.68 -5.19 12.46
N ALA A 85 1.90 -4.89 11.18
CA ALA A 85 0.89 -4.92 10.15
C ALA A 85 1.54 -5.30 8.81
N ARG A 86 0.75 -5.86 7.90
CA ARG A 86 1.11 -5.94 6.51
C ARG A 86 0.78 -4.60 5.84
N ILE A 87 1.74 -4.03 5.14
CA ILE A 87 1.58 -2.77 4.41
C ILE A 87 1.46 -3.10 2.93
N VAL A 88 0.41 -2.59 2.28
CA VAL A 88 0.15 -2.81 0.85
C VAL A 88 -0.09 -1.46 0.19
N GLU A 89 0.53 -1.24 -0.97
CA GLU A 89 0.37 -0.01 -1.73
C GLU A 89 0.42 -0.27 -3.24
N PHE A 90 -0.52 0.36 -3.97
CA PHE A 90 -0.55 0.39 -5.42
C PHE A 90 0.08 1.69 -5.92
N TYR A 91 1.31 1.63 -6.41
CA TYR A 91 1.97 2.75 -7.08
C TYR A 91 1.55 2.80 -8.54
N MET A 92 0.96 3.89 -8.98
CA MET A 92 0.53 4.08 -10.37
C MET A 92 1.61 4.73 -11.20
N GLN A 93 1.74 4.31 -12.48
CA GLN A 93 2.69 4.95 -13.39
C GLN A 93 2.18 6.32 -13.82
N TYR A 94 3.08 7.29 -13.81
CA TYR A 94 2.84 8.64 -14.36
C TYR A 94 2.51 8.58 -15.85
N GLY A 95 1.51 9.38 -16.28
CA GLY A 95 1.20 9.61 -17.69
C GLY A 95 -0.15 9.07 -18.16
N GLY A 96 -1.00 8.55 -17.26
CA GLY A 96 -2.36 8.12 -17.54
C GLY A 96 -3.34 8.59 -16.46
N TRP A 97 -4.62 8.28 -16.64
CA TRP A 97 -5.63 8.42 -15.60
C TRP A 97 -5.21 7.64 -14.35
N GLY A 98 -5.31 8.24 -13.18
CA GLY A 98 -5.02 7.59 -11.92
C GLY A 98 -3.67 7.97 -11.31
N GLY A 99 -3.11 9.13 -11.68
CA GLY A 99 -1.84 9.62 -11.11
C GLY A 99 -1.89 9.90 -9.62
N ASP A 100 -3.08 10.05 -9.04
CA ASP A 100 -3.29 10.20 -7.60
C ASP A 100 -4.62 9.57 -7.14
N GLU A 101 -4.85 9.53 -5.82
CA GLU A 101 -6.08 8.99 -5.23
C GLU A 101 -7.33 9.76 -5.65
N ASN A 102 -7.24 11.07 -5.87
CA ASN A 102 -8.39 11.88 -6.29
C ASN A 102 -8.84 11.51 -7.70
N ASP A 103 -7.90 11.23 -8.61
CA ASP A 103 -8.22 10.80 -9.96
C ASP A 103 -8.84 9.40 -9.96
N LEU A 104 -8.36 8.49 -9.11
CA LEU A 104 -9.01 7.19 -8.91
C LEU A 104 -10.44 7.33 -8.40
N ARG A 105 -10.67 8.21 -7.44
CA ARG A 105 -12.03 8.47 -6.91
C ARG A 105 -12.97 9.03 -7.95
N LYS A 106 -12.48 9.89 -8.85
CA LYS A 106 -13.29 10.37 -10.00
C LYS A 106 -13.68 9.21 -10.92
N LEU A 107 -12.76 8.29 -11.19
CA LEU A 107 -13.01 7.12 -12.05
C LEU A 107 -13.92 6.07 -11.37
N LEU A 108 -13.57 5.62 -10.17
CA LEU A 108 -14.16 4.47 -9.50
C LEU A 108 -15.25 4.85 -8.48
N GLY A 109 -15.33 6.14 -8.10
CA GLY A 109 -16.17 6.60 -6.99
C GLY A 109 -15.55 6.33 -5.62
N ASP A 110 -16.34 6.62 -4.57
CA ASP A 110 -15.87 6.49 -3.19
C ASP A 110 -15.83 5.03 -2.69
N ALA A 111 -16.69 4.17 -3.23
CA ALA A 111 -16.68 2.75 -2.91
C ALA A 111 -15.40 2.10 -3.46
N ALA A 112 -14.58 1.55 -2.56
CA ALA A 112 -13.36 0.86 -2.97
C ALA A 112 -13.69 -0.48 -3.62
N SER A 113 -13.21 -0.69 -4.86
CA SER A 113 -13.24 -2.00 -5.50
C SER A 113 -12.24 -2.92 -4.81
N GLN A 114 -12.68 -4.14 -4.43
CA GLN A 114 -11.80 -5.14 -3.86
C GLN A 114 -11.11 -5.92 -4.97
N VAL A 115 -9.80 -6.02 -4.88
CA VAL A 115 -8.98 -6.81 -5.81
C VAL A 115 -8.15 -7.82 -5.04
N GLU A 116 -7.93 -9.00 -5.64
CA GLU A 116 -7.04 -10.00 -5.07
C GLU A 116 -5.58 -9.62 -5.37
N ILE A 117 -4.72 -9.74 -4.36
CA ILE A 117 -3.30 -9.45 -4.48
C ILE A 117 -2.45 -10.70 -4.29
N PRO A 118 -1.22 -10.72 -4.84
CA PRO A 118 -0.26 -11.78 -4.55
C PRO A 118 0.03 -11.95 -3.07
N ASP A 119 0.36 -13.17 -2.70
CA ASP A 119 0.98 -13.52 -1.43
C ASP A 119 2.12 -14.51 -1.67
N ILE A 120 2.99 -14.71 -0.69
CA ILE A 120 4.04 -15.73 -0.73
C ILE A 120 3.68 -16.80 0.29
N VAL A 121 3.41 -18.01 -0.19
CA VAL A 121 3.08 -19.16 0.65
C VAL A 121 4.13 -20.24 0.43
N ASN A 122 4.83 -20.62 1.48
CA ASN A 122 5.95 -21.58 1.42
C ASN A 122 7.00 -21.22 0.34
N GLY A 123 7.34 -19.94 0.24
CA GLY A 123 8.31 -19.41 -0.74
C GLY A 123 7.78 -19.31 -2.18
N THR A 124 6.50 -19.60 -2.41
CA THR A 124 5.90 -19.55 -3.75
C THR A 124 4.96 -18.36 -3.86
N PRO A 125 5.21 -17.40 -4.77
CA PRO A 125 4.29 -16.30 -5.02
C PRO A 125 3.06 -16.78 -5.81
N GLY A 126 1.88 -16.26 -5.47
CA GLY A 126 0.63 -16.62 -6.13
C GLY A 126 -0.56 -15.84 -5.60
N LEU A 127 -1.75 -16.12 -6.16
CA LEU A 127 -3.01 -15.59 -5.66
C LEU A 127 -3.61 -16.62 -4.71
N TYR A 128 -3.79 -16.24 -3.46
CA TYR A 128 -4.25 -17.14 -2.38
C TYR A 128 -5.47 -16.56 -1.63
N GLY A 129 -6.24 -15.69 -2.30
CA GLY A 129 -7.49 -15.14 -1.79
C GLY A 129 -7.36 -13.86 -0.95
N THR A 130 -6.16 -13.30 -0.79
CA THR A 130 -5.99 -12.02 -0.08
C THR A 130 -6.56 -10.88 -0.91
N LYS A 131 -7.57 -10.18 -0.37
CA LYS A 131 -8.24 -9.07 -1.05
C LYS A 131 -7.97 -7.76 -0.33
N VAL A 132 -7.76 -6.70 -1.13
CA VAL A 132 -7.54 -5.33 -0.65
C VAL A 132 -8.31 -4.35 -1.52
N SER A 133 -8.52 -3.14 -1.01
CA SER A 133 -9.09 -2.06 -1.80
C SER A 133 -8.10 -1.59 -2.87
N PHE A 134 -8.55 -1.42 -4.12
CA PHE A 134 -7.72 -0.81 -5.15
C PHE A 134 -7.69 0.70 -4.94
N ARG A 135 -6.65 1.18 -4.24
CA ARG A 135 -6.44 2.58 -3.86
C ARG A 135 -4.98 2.98 -3.98
N HIS A 136 -4.73 4.24 -4.28
CA HIS A 136 -3.39 4.83 -4.36
C HIS A 136 -2.99 5.46 -3.00
N HIS A 137 -2.94 4.61 -1.98
CA HIS A 137 -2.42 4.97 -0.67
C HIS A 137 -2.05 3.71 0.11
N GLU A 138 -1.24 3.89 1.13
CA GLU A 138 -0.87 2.82 2.04
C GLU A 138 -2.09 2.21 2.74
N GLN A 139 -2.20 0.90 2.69
CA GLN A 139 -3.23 0.13 3.38
C GLN A 139 -2.56 -0.79 4.40
N ARG A 140 -3.07 -0.76 5.62
CA ARG A 140 -2.57 -1.59 6.73
C ARG A 140 -3.53 -2.75 6.95
N LEU A 141 -3.00 -3.97 6.76
CA LEU A 141 -3.73 -5.22 6.94
C LEU A 141 -3.20 -5.95 8.18
N ASP A 142 -3.97 -6.89 8.68
CA ASP A 142 -3.45 -7.82 9.68
C ASP A 142 -2.33 -8.68 9.06
N ALA A 143 -1.20 -8.75 9.76
CA ALA A 143 -0.07 -9.57 9.35
C ALA A 143 -0.26 -11.07 9.63
N GLY A 144 -1.31 -11.44 10.38
CA GLY A 144 -1.56 -12.81 10.81
C GLY A 144 -0.58 -13.31 11.89
N LEU A 145 0.03 -12.39 12.65
CA LEU A 145 0.97 -12.69 13.73
C LEU A 145 0.30 -12.49 15.10
N ASP A 146 0.72 -13.27 16.08
CA ASP A 146 0.24 -13.14 17.46
C ASP A 146 0.76 -11.85 18.11
N LYS A 147 -0.10 -10.83 18.18
CA LYS A 147 0.22 -9.52 18.77
C LYS A 147 0.45 -9.56 20.28
N GLU A 148 -0.03 -10.60 20.93
CA GLU A 148 0.15 -10.83 22.38
C GLU A 148 1.36 -11.71 22.66
N LEU A 149 2.10 -12.14 21.64
CA LEU A 149 3.33 -12.92 21.83
C LEU A 149 4.29 -12.17 22.73
N LYS A 150 4.51 -12.73 23.91
CA LYS A 150 5.44 -12.25 24.93
C LYS A 150 6.72 -13.06 24.89
N VAL A 151 7.85 -12.40 24.64
CA VAL A 151 9.17 -13.02 24.64
C VAL A 151 10.05 -12.40 25.73
N SER A 152 10.99 -13.15 26.27
CA SER A 152 11.91 -12.68 27.30
C SER A 152 13.36 -12.73 26.83
N LYS A 153 14.15 -11.79 27.34
CA LYS A 153 15.61 -11.79 27.21
C LYS A 153 16.24 -11.51 28.56
N THR A 154 17.15 -12.38 28.98
CA THR A 154 17.90 -12.21 30.22
C THR A 154 19.26 -11.60 29.93
N VAL A 155 19.63 -10.59 30.72
CA VAL A 155 20.96 -9.96 30.74
C VAL A 155 21.63 -10.35 32.05
N GLU A 156 22.77 -11.02 31.95
CA GLU A 156 23.56 -11.47 33.11
C GLU A 156 24.05 -10.29 33.96
N ALA A 157 24.33 -10.53 35.23
CA ALA A 157 24.95 -9.56 36.10
C ALA A 157 26.32 -9.11 35.55
N GLY A 158 26.72 -7.87 35.84
CA GLY A 158 28.00 -7.31 35.39
C GLY A 158 28.03 -6.95 33.92
N LYS A 159 26.88 -6.67 33.28
CA LYS A 159 26.78 -6.30 31.89
C LYS A 159 26.14 -4.91 31.70
N HIS A 160 26.58 -4.21 30.66
CA HIS A 160 25.92 -3.00 30.15
C HIS A 160 25.65 -3.23 28.67
N VAL A 161 24.38 -3.36 28.30
CA VAL A 161 23.98 -3.74 26.94
C VAL A 161 22.76 -2.94 26.50
N ARG A 162 22.69 -2.72 25.19
CA ARG A 162 21.49 -2.26 24.50
C ARG A 162 20.84 -3.48 23.85
N LEU A 163 19.58 -3.73 24.17
CA LEU A 163 18.75 -4.74 23.51
C LEU A 163 17.95 -4.05 22.39
N GLU A 164 18.17 -4.50 21.18
CA GLU A 164 17.44 -4.00 20.00
C GLU A 164 16.51 -5.10 19.49
N VAL A 165 15.22 -4.77 19.38
CA VAL A 165 14.19 -5.68 18.88
C VAL A 165 13.83 -5.24 17.46
N TYR A 166 13.87 -6.20 16.53
CA TYR A 166 13.56 -5.99 15.12
C TYR A 166 12.50 -6.98 14.65
N ASN A 167 11.69 -6.56 13.70
CA ASN A 167 10.94 -7.46 12.85
C ASN A 167 11.73 -7.75 11.57
N GLY A 168 11.84 -9.02 11.21
CA GLY A 168 12.23 -9.42 9.86
C GLY A 168 11.07 -9.22 8.91
N ILE A 169 11.31 -8.53 7.80
CA ILE A 169 10.29 -8.14 6.83
C ILE A 169 10.48 -8.93 5.54
N GLU A 170 9.39 -9.56 5.08
CA GLU A 170 9.23 -10.04 3.72
C GLU A 170 8.60 -8.92 2.89
N GLN A 171 9.28 -8.51 1.83
CA GLN A 171 8.78 -7.50 0.90
C GLN A 171 8.79 -8.05 -0.52
N TYR A 172 7.74 -7.72 -1.30
CA TYR A 172 7.76 -7.93 -2.73
C TYR A 172 7.26 -6.70 -3.49
N ASN A 173 7.67 -6.63 -4.77
CA ASN A 173 7.13 -5.71 -5.76
C ASN A 173 6.74 -6.51 -7.00
N VAL A 174 5.61 -6.14 -7.62
CA VAL A 174 5.15 -6.75 -8.86
C VAL A 174 4.41 -5.72 -9.73
N PRO A 175 4.75 -5.59 -11.01
CA PRO A 175 3.99 -4.76 -11.94
C PRO A 175 2.58 -5.32 -12.12
N TYR A 176 1.60 -4.42 -12.23
CA TYR A 176 0.21 -4.80 -12.47
C TYR A 176 -0.42 -4.00 -13.61
N LYS A 177 -1.52 -4.56 -14.16
CA LYS A 177 -2.47 -3.87 -15.03
C LYS A 177 -3.89 -4.10 -14.51
N ALA A 178 -4.59 -3.02 -14.17
CA ALA A 178 -5.99 -3.04 -13.84
C ALA A 178 -6.81 -2.65 -15.08
N TYR A 179 -7.73 -3.50 -15.47
CA TYR A 179 -8.63 -3.31 -16.60
C TYR A 179 -9.97 -2.81 -16.09
N LEU A 180 -10.41 -1.68 -16.61
CA LEU A 180 -11.63 -1.00 -16.19
C LEU A 180 -12.58 -0.84 -17.37
N SER A 181 -13.89 -0.91 -17.09
CA SER A 181 -14.93 -0.60 -18.07
C SER A 181 -15.99 0.34 -17.48
N ASN A 182 -16.59 1.12 -18.38
CA ASN A 182 -17.74 1.96 -18.08
C ASN A 182 -18.98 1.37 -18.76
N SER A 183 -19.92 0.89 -17.98
CA SER A 183 -21.10 0.19 -18.50
C SER A 183 -22.07 1.11 -19.28
N LEU A 184 -22.00 2.43 -19.11
CA LEU A 184 -22.83 3.39 -19.81
C LEU A 184 -22.26 3.73 -21.19
N THR A 185 -20.95 3.95 -21.27
CA THR A 185 -20.29 4.43 -22.50
C THR A 185 -19.63 3.30 -23.29
N GLY A 186 -19.45 2.13 -22.69
CA GLY A 186 -18.70 1.00 -23.25
C GLY A 186 -17.19 1.22 -23.32
N LYS A 187 -16.69 2.36 -22.80
CA LYS A 187 -15.26 2.65 -22.79
C LYS A 187 -14.50 1.73 -21.86
N LYS A 188 -13.27 1.42 -22.27
CA LYS A 188 -12.30 0.62 -21.49
C LYS A 188 -11.07 1.45 -21.22
N LEU A 189 -10.53 1.30 -20.01
CA LEU A 189 -9.29 1.92 -19.57
C LEU A 189 -8.36 0.86 -18.97
N VAL A 190 -7.07 1.12 -19.02
CA VAL A 190 -6.06 0.30 -18.36
C VAL A 190 -5.22 1.22 -17.47
N ILE A 191 -5.14 0.88 -16.19
CA ILE A 191 -4.26 1.53 -15.24
C ILE A 191 -3.12 0.57 -14.97
N SER A 192 -1.88 1.04 -15.13
CA SER A 192 -0.66 0.26 -14.88
C SER A 192 0.11 0.84 -13.70
N GLY A 193 0.86 -0.02 -13.02
CA GLY A 193 1.70 0.42 -11.93
C GLY A 193 2.46 -0.74 -11.29
N THR A 194 2.93 -0.52 -10.07
CA THR A 194 3.61 -1.53 -9.27
C THR A 194 2.86 -1.69 -7.95
N LEU A 195 2.54 -2.93 -7.60
CA LEU A 195 2.05 -3.30 -6.28
C LEU A 195 3.26 -3.61 -5.40
N SER A 196 3.33 -2.97 -4.24
CA SER A 196 4.28 -3.27 -3.17
C SER A 196 3.55 -3.88 -1.97
N SER A 197 4.17 -4.86 -1.34
CA SER A 197 3.70 -5.43 -0.09
C SER A 197 4.87 -5.69 0.84
N LYS A 198 4.75 -5.23 2.09
CA LYS A 198 5.68 -5.49 3.19
C LYS A 198 4.93 -6.23 4.28
N LYS A 199 5.48 -7.36 4.75
CA LYS A 199 4.86 -8.18 5.81
C LYS A 199 5.93 -8.63 6.80
N PRO A 200 5.78 -8.35 8.10
CA PRO A 200 6.64 -8.97 9.11
C PRO A 200 6.37 -10.47 9.16
N PHE A 201 7.42 -11.27 9.36
CA PHE A 201 7.31 -12.74 9.40
C PHE A 201 8.07 -13.39 10.57
N ASN A 202 9.08 -12.71 11.13
CA ASN A 202 9.81 -13.15 12.31
C ASN A 202 10.26 -11.95 13.15
N TYR A 203 10.94 -12.19 14.27
CA TYR A 203 11.57 -11.16 15.09
C TYR A 203 13.00 -11.59 15.49
N LEU A 204 13.81 -10.58 15.83
CA LEU A 204 15.15 -10.75 16.37
C LEU A 204 15.31 -9.85 17.60
N ILE A 205 16.07 -10.34 18.61
CA ILE A 205 16.51 -9.53 19.76
C ILE A 205 18.04 -9.59 19.77
N ILE A 206 18.67 -8.46 19.48
CA ILE A 206 20.12 -8.34 19.34
C ILE A 206 20.68 -7.62 20.57
N PRO A 207 21.52 -8.26 21.38
CA PRO A 207 22.25 -7.59 22.44
C PRO A 207 23.51 -6.94 21.87
N ILE A 208 23.68 -5.64 22.13
CA ILE A 208 24.86 -4.86 21.76
C ILE A 208 25.54 -4.43 23.07
N ALA A 209 26.81 -4.81 23.26
CA ALA A 209 27.56 -4.35 24.42
C ALA A 209 27.80 -2.85 24.34
N ILE A 210 27.59 -2.12 25.43
CA ILE A 210 27.93 -0.72 25.55
C ILE A 210 29.29 -0.62 26.25
N THR A 211 30.24 -0.01 25.58
CA THR A 211 31.60 0.24 26.08
C THR A 211 31.76 1.72 26.46
N ASP A 212 32.81 2.06 27.20
CA ASP A 212 33.10 3.46 27.58
C ASP A 212 33.44 4.34 26.36
N GLU A 213 33.74 3.76 25.21
CA GLU A 213 33.98 4.47 23.95
C GLU A 213 32.68 4.91 23.25
N ASP A 214 31.54 4.39 23.67
CA ASP A 214 30.21 4.71 23.14
C ASP A 214 29.52 5.88 23.87
N LYS A 215 30.20 6.49 24.85
CA LYS A 215 29.76 7.64 25.65
C LYS A 215 30.37 8.92 25.12
#